data_3d695b7c60f7043a72eef96778476fef
#
_entry.id   3d695b7c60f7043a72eef96778476fef
#
_cell.length_a   1.000
_cell.length_b   1.000
_cell.length_c   1.000
_cell.angle_alpha   90.00
_cell.angle_beta   90.00
_cell.angle_gamma   90.00
#
_symmetry.space_group_name_H-M   'P 1'
#
loop_
_entity.id
_entity.type
_entity.pdbx_description
1 polymer ?
#
loop_
_entity_poly.entity_id
_entity_poly.type
_entity_poly.pdbx_seq_one_letter_code
_entity_poly.pdbx_strand_id
1 'polypeptide(L)'
;MIQTLKVELAERSYPIHIGSGLLSRPELLTPHLTQKKAVVVTNTTVAPLYLELLRSTLKKGGISALPVILPDGEKYKTWETLNLIFDALIGGHCERNATLIALGGGVIGDMGGFAAACYQRGMPFIQIPTTLLSQVDSSVGGKTAINHPRGKNMIGAFYQPKVVLADISTLETLPDRELKAGLAEVIKYGLIRDPDFFVWLEANLDKLLARDQEALAFAVRRSCVNKAEVVAADEREAGERALLNLGHTFGHAIETGLGYGKWLHGEAVASGTLIASELSRRLGWLAAQSVQRIESLYRRAGLPSHGAPLGAARYIELMRHDKKVRDGSLRLVLLKEIGMAVLAEGLDEATIGAAIEARCT
;
A
#
# COMPACT_ATOMS: atom_id res chain seq x y z
N MET A 1 21.37 9.81 -4.67
CA MET A 1 21.42 10.42 -3.31
C MET A 1 20.42 9.69 -2.42
N ILE A 2 20.75 9.38 -1.16
CA ILE A 2 19.82 8.73 -0.21
C ILE A 2 19.06 9.83 0.53
N GLN A 3 17.75 9.71 0.57
CA GLN A 3 16.88 10.58 1.36
C GLN A 3 16.31 9.76 2.52
N THR A 4 16.28 10.36 3.70
CA THR A 4 15.72 9.70 4.89
C THR A 4 14.60 10.55 5.46
N LEU A 5 13.49 9.94 5.77
CA LEU A 5 12.41 10.51 6.56
C LEU A 5 12.15 9.60 7.78
N LYS A 6 11.49 10.14 8.78
CA LYS A 6 11.15 9.41 10.00
C LYS A 6 9.63 9.38 10.18
N VAL A 7 9.08 8.22 10.51
CA VAL A 7 7.70 8.10 10.97
C VAL A 7 7.72 8.28 12.48
N GLU A 8 7.10 9.36 12.96
CA GLU A 8 7.13 9.75 14.38
C GLU A 8 6.03 9.03 15.17
N LEU A 9 6.42 8.06 15.99
CA LEU A 9 5.53 7.23 16.81
C LEU A 9 6.11 7.01 18.22
N ALA A 10 6.71 8.05 18.80
CA ALA A 10 7.43 8.00 20.06
C ALA A 10 8.51 6.89 20.06
N GLU A 11 8.43 5.92 20.96
CA GLU A 11 9.40 4.79 21.06
C GLU A 11 9.36 3.83 19.87
N ARG A 12 8.28 3.85 19.08
CA ARG A 12 8.09 3.01 17.88
C ARG A 12 8.42 3.73 16.58
N SER A 13 9.01 4.93 16.67
CA SER A 13 9.47 5.69 15.51
C SER A 13 10.52 4.91 14.73
N TYR A 14 10.49 5.03 13.40
CA TYR A 14 11.43 4.34 12.53
C TYR A 14 11.78 5.17 11.29
N PRO A 15 12.99 4.98 10.73
CA PRO A 15 13.39 5.66 9.50
C PRO A 15 12.85 4.93 8.26
N ILE A 16 12.60 5.73 7.21
CA ILE A 16 12.41 5.26 5.83
C ILE A 16 13.54 5.84 5.00
N HIS A 17 14.38 4.97 4.44
CA HIS A 17 15.42 5.34 3.50
C HIS A 17 14.91 5.17 2.07
N ILE A 18 15.07 6.19 1.25
CA ILE A 18 14.59 6.23 -0.14
C ILE A 18 15.75 6.59 -1.06
N GLY A 19 15.98 5.81 -2.10
CA GLY A 19 17.06 6.04 -3.06
C GLY A 19 17.31 4.81 -3.92
N SER A 20 18.27 4.88 -4.83
CA SER A 20 18.66 3.76 -5.67
C SER A 20 19.86 3.01 -5.10
N GLY A 21 19.87 1.67 -5.23
CA GLY A 21 20.96 0.81 -4.83
C GLY A 21 21.08 0.58 -3.32
N LEU A 22 19.98 0.79 -2.56
CA LEU A 22 19.96 0.64 -1.10
C LEU A 22 20.17 -0.81 -0.66
N LEU A 23 19.71 -1.77 -1.47
CA LEU A 23 19.90 -3.21 -1.22
C LEU A 23 21.37 -3.61 -1.11
N SER A 24 22.29 -2.84 -1.67
CA SER A 24 23.73 -3.07 -1.62
C SER A 24 24.45 -2.41 -0.44
N ARG A 25 23.70 -1.78 0.48
CA ARG A 25 24.20 -0.92 1.57
C ARG A 25 24.03 -1.61 2.93
N PRO A 26 25.02 -2.37 3.41
CA PRO A 26 24.92 -3.07 4.70
C PRO A 26 24.75 -2.09 5.87
N GLU A 27 25.29 -0.88 5.78
CA GLU A 27 25.21 0.15 6.81
C GLU A 27 23.79 0.66 7.08
N LEU A 28 22.84 0.45 6.15
CA LEU A 28 21.43 0.78 6.34
C LEU A 28 20.64 -0.33 7.05
N LEU A 29 21.18 -1.54 7.09
CA LEU A 29 20.52 -2.71 7.69
C LEU A 29 21.14 -3.09 9.03
N THR A 30 22.47 -3.13 9.12
CA THR A 30 23.21 -3.65 10.29
C THR A 30 22.85 -2.96 11.62
N PRO A 31 22.57 -1.64 11.69
CA PRO A 31 22.18 -1.01 12.96
C PRO A 31 20.85 -1.53 13.53
N HIS A 32 20.02 -2.15 12.69
CA HIS A 32 18.70 -2.68 13.04
C HIS A 32 18.68 -4.19 13.26
N LEU A 33 19.85 -4.85 13.15
CA LEU A 33 20.02 -6.29 13.31
C LEU A 33 20.72 -6.57 14.64
N THR A 34 19.99 -7.13 15.60
CA THR A 34 20.52 -7.40 16.94
C THR A 34 21.29 -8.71 17.04
N GLN A 35 21.14 -9.60 16.05
CA GLN A 35 21.81 -10.89 15.98
C GLN A 35 22.51 -11.08 14.63
N LYS A 36 23.49 -12.00 14.60
CA LYS A 36 24.21 -12.38 13.37
C LYS A 36 23.40 -13.30 12.45
N LYS A 37 22.07 -13.41 12.68
CA LYS A 37 21.13 -14.19 11.89
C LYS A 37 19.90 -13.37 11.59
N ALA A 38 19.48 -13.34 10.32
CA ALA A 38 18.24 -12.76 9.86
C ALA A 38 17.43 -13.79 9.05
N VAL A 39 16.11 -13.65 9.04
CA VAL A 39 15.22 -14.45 8.21
C VAL A 39 14.69 -13.58 7.10
N VAL A 40 14.94 -13.96 5.84
CA VAL A 40 14.50 -13.19 4.67
C VAL A 40 13.27 -13.86 4.07
N VAL A 41 12.11 -13.25 4.26
CA VAL A 41 10.84 -13.69 3.65
C VAL A 41 10.67 -12.96 2.33
N THR A 42 10.47 -13.72 1.26
CA THR A 42 10.26 -13.22 -0.09
C THR A 42 9.32 -14.16 -0.85
N ASN A 43 9.10 -13.93 -2.15
CA ASN A 43 8.29 -14.82 -2.97
C ASN A 43 9.04 -15.32 -4.21
N THR A 44 8.43 -16.24 -4.94
CA THR A 44 9.00 -16.87 -6.13
C THR A 44 9.31 -15.91 -7.28
N THR A 45 8.66 -14.74 -7.35
CA THR A 45 8.89 -13.70 -8.36
C THR A 45 10.06 -12.79 -7.98
N VAL A 46 10.16 -12.40 -6.71
CA VAL A 46 11.16 -11.43 -6.23
C VAL A 46 12.50 -12.11 -5.89
N ALA A 47 12.47 -13.35 -5.42
CA ALA A 47 13.67 -14.08 -5.01
C ALA A 47 14.75 -14.15 -6.12
N PRO A 48 14.43 -14.52 -7.39
CA PRO A 48 15.44 -14.56 -8.45
C PRO A 48 16.09 -13.20 -8.75
N LEU A 49 15.39 -12.11 -8.46
CA LEU A 49 15.84 -10.76 -8.78
C LEU A 49 16.73 -10.16 -7.69
N TYR A 50 16.41 -10.37 -6.42
CA TYR A 50 16.98 -9.57 -5.34
C TYR A 50 17.49 -10.36 -4.13
N LEU A 51 17.11 -11.64 -3.96
CA LEU A 51 17.45 -12.40 -2.75
C LEU A 51 18.96 -12.57 -2.61
N GLU A 52 19.68 -12.92 -3.68
CA GLU A 52 21.12 -13.16 -3.62
C GLU A 52 21.91 -11.86 -3.38
N LEU A 53 21.46 -10.74 -3.97
CA LEU A 53 22.01 -9.42 -3.69
C LEU A 53 21.89 -9.07 -2.20
N LEU A 54 20.70 -9.24 -1.63
CA LEU A 54 20.46 -8.96 -0.20
C LEU A 54 21.28 -9.91 0.69
N ARG A 55 21.35 -11.21 0.36
CA ARG A 55 22.17 -12.18 1.10
C ARG A 55 23.66 -11.81 1.10
N SER A 56 24.17 -11.41 -0.06
CA SER A 56 25.55 -10.92 -0.19
C SER A 56 25.81 -9.68 0.66
N THR A 57 24.86 -8.74 0.67
CA THR A 57 24.93 -7.52 1.48
C THR A 57 24.91 -7.84 2.98
N LEU A 58 24.01 -8.71 3.42
CA LEU A 58 23.95 -9.16 4.82
C LEU A 58 25.24 -9.87 5.23
N LYS A 59 25.80 -10.72 4.36
CA LYS A 59 27.07 -11.41 4.61
C LYS A 59 28.23 -10.43 4.77
N LYS A 60 28.30 -9.34 3.99
CA LYS A 60 29.29 -8.26 4.18
C LYS A 60 29.15 -7.58 5.54
N GLY A 61 27.93 -7.49 6.07
CA GLY A 61 27.64 -7.03 7.42
C GLY A 61 27.84 -8.07 8.52
N GLY A 62 28.36 -9.28 8.19
CA GLY A 62 28.57 -10.37 9.16
C GLY A 62 27.28 -11.09 9.56
N ILE A 63 26.20 -10.98 8.79
CA ILE A 63 24.88 -11.54 9.07
C ILE A 63 24.63 -12.74 8.16
N SER A 64 24.23 -13.88 8.74
CA SER A 64 23.73 -15.04 7.99
C SER A 64 22.24 -14.86 7.69
N ALA A 65 21.82 -15.21 6.47
CA ALA A 65 20.43 -15.10 6.03
C ALA A 65 19.80 -16.48 5.84
N LEU A 66 18.67 -16.72 6.51
CA LEU A 66 17.79 -17.87 6.29
C LEU A 66 16.66 -17.43 5.32
N PRO A 67 16.65 -17.90 4.06
CA PRO A 67 15.61 -17.54 3.13
C PRO A 67 14.34 -18.36 3.34
N VAL A 68 13.18 -17.68 3.19
CA VAL A 68 11.83 -18.28 3.16
C VAL A 68 11.16 -17.77 1.91
N ILE A 69 11.00 -18.64 0.91
CA ILE A 69 10.42 -18.26 -0.40
C ILE A 69 8.99 -18.77 -0.46
N LEU A 70 8.05 -17.83 -0.48
CA LEU A 70 6.62 -18.08 -0.53
C LEU A 70 6.10 -18.08 -1.99
N PRO A 71 4.96 -18.70 -2.29
CA PRO A 71 4.29 -18.50 -3.55
C PRO A 71 3.86 -17.03 -3.72
N ASP A 72 3.82 -16.53 -4.98
CA ASP A 72 3.49 -15.15 -5.28
C ASP A 72 2.00 -14.93 -5.53
N GLY A 73 1.47 -13.82 -5.04
CA GLY A 73 0.14 -13.31 -5.31
C GLY A 73 -0.77 -13.24 -4.09
N GLU A 74 -1.78 -12.36 -4.18
CA GLU A 74 -2.74 -12.06 -3.11
C GLU A 74 -3.52 -13.29 -2.61
N LYS A 75 -3.78 -14.27 -3.49
CA LYS A 75 -4.46 -15.54 -3.14
C LYS A 75 -3.70 -16.37 -2.12
N TYR A 76 -2.41 -16.14 -1.95
CA TYR A 76 -1.56 -16.84 -0.98
C TYR A 76 -1.38 -16.07 0.34
N LYS A 77 -2.07 -14.95 0.51
CA LYS A 77 -2.06 -14.19 1.77
C LYS A 77 -2.97 -14.85 2.80
N THR A 78 -2.64 -16.06 3.20
CA THR A 78 -3.47 -16.97 4.00
C THR A 78 -2.73 -17.52 5.23
N TRP A 79 -3.47 -18.20 6.12
CA TRP A 79 -2.89 -18.91 7.26
C TRP A 79 -1.90 -20.00 6.86
N GLU A 80 -2.22 -20.76 5.83
CA GLU A 80 -1.40 -21.87 5.34
C GLU A 80 -0.02 -21.35 4.90
N THR A 81 -0.01 -20.26 4.14
CA THR A 81 1.24 -19.63 3.69
C THR A 81 1.98 -18.95 4.85
N LEU A 82 1.26 -18.33 5.79
CA LEU A 82 1.85 -17.75 7.00
C LEU A 82 2.56 -18.82 7.85
N ASN A 83 2.00 -20.02 7.97
CA ASN A 83 2.61 -21.12 8.70
C ASN A 83 3.98 -21.54 8.13
N LEU A 84 4.20 -21.41 6.81
CA LEU A 84 5.53 -21.66 6.23
C LEU A 84 6.61 -20.74 6.81
N ILE A 85 6.24 -19.51 7.18
CA ILE A 85 7.18 -18.60 7.85
C ILE A 85 7.46 -19.09 9.27
N PHE A 86 6.43 -19.50 10.03
CA PHE A 86 6.61 -20.02 11.39
C PHE A 86 7.40 -21.31 11.42
N ASP A 87 7.16 -22.23 10.50
CA ASP A 87 7.91 -23.48 10.37
C ASP A 87 9.40 -23.21 10.11
N ALA A 88 9.70 -22.25 9.23
CA ALA A 88 11.08 -21.83 8.96
C ALA A 88 11.74 -21.15 10.18
N LEU A 89 11.00 -20.32 10.92
CA LEU A 89 11.51 -19.66 12.13
C LEU A 89 11.82 -20.69 13.23
N ILE A 90 10.91 -21.63 13.46
CA ILE A 90 11.07 -22.69 14.48
C ILE A 90 12.16 -23.68 14.07
N GLY A 91 12.10 -24.21 12.84
CA GLY A 91 13.09 -25.16 12.32
C GLY A 91 14.49 -24.56 12.21
N GLY A 92 14.54 -23.25 11.97
CA GLY A 92 15.78 -22.48 11.98
C GLY A 92 16.28 -22.11 13.37
N HIS A 93 15.62 -22.51 14.44
CA HIS A 93 15.93 -22.12 15.83
C HIS A 93 16.13 -20.61 16.01
N CYS A 94 15.22 -19.82 15.42
CA CYS A 94 15.28 -18.36 15.50
C CYS A 94 14.84 -17.89 16.87
N GLU A 95 15.70 -17.12 17.55
CA GLU A 95 15.38 -16.52 18.83
C GLU A 95 14.46 -15.30 18.64
N ARG A 96 13.84 -14.84 19.72
CA ARG A 96 12.98 -13.66 19.73
C ARG A 96 13.66 -12.40 19.19
N ASN A 97 14.97 -12.27 19.37
CA ASN A 97 15.78 -11.14 18.93
C ASN A 97 16.30 -11.28 17.49
N ALA A 98 16.07 -12.42 16.82
CA ALA A 98 16.35 -12.53 15.39
C ALA A 98 15.48 -11.53 14.62
N THR A 99 15.98 -11.02 13.50
CA THR A 99 15.24 -10.04 12.70
C THR A 99 14.64 -10.69 11.46
N LEU A 100 13.34 -10.50 11.22
CA LEU A 100 12.69 -10.87 9.98
C LEU A 100 12.83 -9.71 8.98
N ILE A 101 13.24 -10.00 7.76
CA ILE A 101 13.31 -9.04 6.64
C ILE A 101 12.28 -9.45 5.60
N ALA A 102 11.29 -8.60 5.37
CA ALA A 102 10.28 -8.77 4.34
C ALA A 102 10.76 -8.10 3.04
N LEU A 103 11.21 -8.91 2.07
CA LEU A 103 11.69 -8.47 0.76
C LEU A 103 10.62 -8.76 -0.30
N GLY A 104 9.81 -7.76 -0.69
CA GLY A 104 8.74 -7.98 -1.67
C GLY A 104 7.69 -6.88 -1.72
N GLY A 105 6.60 -7.14 -2.41
CA GLY A 105 5.42 -6.27 -2.46
C GLY A 105 4.62 -6.29 -1.16
N GLY A 106 3.42 -5.66 -1.18
CA GLY A 106 2.55 -5.54 -0.01
C GLY A 106 2.17 -6.86 0.64
N VAL A 107 1.94 -7.92 -0.14
CA VAL A 107 1.63 -9.27 0.39
C VAL A 107 2.74 -9.78 1.30
N ILE A 108 3.99 -9.66 0.87
CA ILE A 108 5.17 -10.11 1.65
C ILE A 108 5.38 -9.21 2.87
N GLY A 109 5.21 -7.89 2.72
CA GLY A 109 5.29 -6.94 3.83
C GLY A 109 4.26 -7.24 4.92
N ASP A 110 3.00 -7.45 4.53
CA ASP A 110 1.90 -7.73 5.46
C ASP A 110 2.07 -9.08 6.17
N MET A 111 2.36 -10.15 5.43
CA MET A 111 2.56 -11.49 6.00
C MET A 111 3.80 -11.55 6.88
N GLY A 112 4.93 -11.00 6.41
CA GLY A 112 6.17 -10.95 7.18
C GLY A 112 6.02 -10.14 8.47
N GLY A 113 5.37 -8.98 8.39
CA GLY A 113 5.09 -8.14 9.55
C GLY A 113 4.14 -8.82 10.54
N PHE A 114 3.09 -9.51 10.05
CA PHE A 114 2.17 -10.25 10.92
C PHE A 114 2.84 -11.48 11.56
N ALA A 115 3.67 -12.22 10.80
CA ALA A 115 4.48 -13.28 11.35
C ALA A 115 5.40 -12.76 12.47
N ALA A 116 6.08 -11.63 12.23
CA ALA A 116 6.94 -11.00 13.22
C ALA A 116 6.19 -10.55 14.48
N ALA A 117 4.97 -10.03 14.32
CA ALA A 117 4.11 -9.64 15.44
C ALA A 117 3.70 -10.85 16.32
N CYS A 118 3.47 -12.01 15.69
CA CYS A 118 3.00 -13.20 16.39
C CYS A 118 4.12 -14.06 16.97
N TYR A 119 5.26 -14.19 16.24
CA TYR A 119 6.35 -15.08 16.65
C TYR A 119 6.94 -14.66 17.99
N GLN A 120 6.94 -15.58 18.95
CA GLN A 120 7.39 -15.35 20.35
C GLN A 120 6.85 -14.05 20.98
N ARG A 121 5.63 -13.63 20.63
CA ARG A 121 4.95 -12.41 21.07
C ARG A 121 5.61 -11.11 20.59
N GLY A 122 6.30 -11.18 19.44
CA GLY A 122 6.94 -10.05 18.78
C GLY A 122 8.45 -10.24 18.57
N MET A 123 8.89 -10.19 17.31
CA MET A 123 10.29 -10.15 16.91
C MET A 123 10.53 -8.93 16.02
N PRO A 124 11.75 -8.34 16.00
CA PRO A 124 12.02 -7.20 15.12
C PRO A 124 11.83 -7.55 13.65
N PHE A 125 11.31 -6.61 12.85
CA PHE A 125 11.25 -6.80 11.42
C PHE A 125 11.65 -5.55 10.64
N ILE A 126 12.11 -5.77 9.40
CA ILE A 126 12.55 -4.76 8.43
C ILE A 126 11.71 -4.94 7.18
N GLN A 127 11.29 -3.84 6.55
CA GLN A 127 10.61 -3.89 5.25
C GLN A 127 11.52 -3.39 4.13
N ILE A 128 11.57 -4.18 3.06
CA ILE A 128 12.23 -3.83 1.79
C ILE A 128 11.17 -3.96 0.69
N PRO A 129 10.35 -2.90 0.51
CA PRO A 129 9.27 -2.91 -0.47
C PRO A 129 9.82 -2.85 -1.89
N THR A 130 9.36 -3.75 -2.78
CA THR A 130 9.84 -3.88 -4.16
C THR A 130 8.82 -3.46 -5.22
N THR A 131 7.61 -3.08 -4.84
CA THR A 131 6.60 -2.50 -5.75
C THR A 131 6.35 -1.05 -5.40
N LEU A 132 5.94 -0.22 -6.37
CA LEU A 132 5.63 1.18 -6.12
C LEU A 132 4.54 1.31 -5.04
N LEU A 133 3.46 0.53 -5.14
CA LEU A 133 2.39 0.51 -4.15
C LEU A 133 2.91 0.22 -2.74
N SER A 134 3.81 -0.75 -2.59
CA SER A 134 4.37 -1.05 -1.28
C SER A 134 5.34 0.03 -0.78
N GLN A 135 6.10 0.67 -1.66
CA GLN A 135 7.00 1.77 -1.29
C GLN A 135 6.24 3.00 -0.79
N VAL A 136 5.11 3.33 -1.42
CA VAL A 136 4.36 4.55 -1.09
C VAL A 136 3.24 4.35 -0.07
N ASP A 137 2.79 3.10 0.13
CA ASP A 137 1.61 2.83 0.95
C ASP A 137 1.83 1.69 1.95
N SER A 138 1.80 0.41 1.58
CA SER A 138 1.66 -0.69 2.54
C SER A 138 2.83 -0.81 3.53
N SER A 139 4.06 -0.37 3.21
CA SER A 139 5.20 -0.39 4.13
C SER A 139 5.17 0.69 5.22
N VAL A 140 4.22 1.62 5.17
CA VAL A 140 4.15 2.76 6.12
C VAL A 140 2.93 2.62 7.02
N GLY A 141 3.15 2.72 8.35
CA GLY A 141 2.07 2.77 9.34
C GLY A 141 1.65 1.44 9.93
N GLY A 142 2.48 0.39 9.74
CA GLY A 142 2.46 -0.84 10.54
C GLY A 142 1.20 -1.71 10.42
N LYS A 143 0.33 -1.50 9.45
CA LYS A 143 -0.78 -2.44 9.19
C LYS A 143 -0.19 -3.72 8.61
N THR A 144 -0.37 -4.84 9.29
CA THR A 144 0.06 -6.17 8.85
C THR A 144 -1.11 -7.12 8.94
N ALA A 145 -1.31 -7.99 7.95
CA ALA A 145 -2.50 -8.83 7.91
C ALA A 145 -2.37 -10.03 6.99
N ILE A 146 -3.31 -10.95 7.14
CA ILE A 146 -3.65 -12.00 6.19
C ILE A 146 -5.14 -11.91 5.83
N ASN A 147 -5.49 -12.56 4.73
CA ASN A 147 -6.87 -12.67 4.27
C ASN A 147 -7.59 -13.85 4.95
N HIS A 148 -8.90 -13.71 5.03
CA HIS A 148 -9.80 -14.79 5.41
C HIS A 148 -10.77 -15.03 4.24
N PRO A 149 -11.31 -16.26 4.02
CA PRO A 149 -12.31 -16.50 2.96
C PRO A 149 -13.51 -15.54 2.97
N ARG A 150 -13.83 -14.97 4.14
CA ARG A 150 -14.94 -14.02 4.32
C ARG A 150 -14.54 -12.55 4.29
N GLY A 151 -13.26 -12.22 4.07
CA GLY A 151 -12.85 -10.81 4.03
C GLY A 151 -11.34 -10.60 3.91
N LYS A 152 -10.98 -9.57 3.14
CA LYS A 152 -9.58 -9.17 2.93
C LYS A 152 -9.04 -8.45 4.18
N ASN A 153 -7.79 -8.78 4.57
CA ASN A 153 -7.07 -8.13 5.69
C ASN A 153 -7.84 -8.13 7.03
N MET A 154 -8.64 -9.19 7.28
CA MET A 154 -9.46 -9.26 8.51
C MET A 154 -8.67 -9.67 9.75
N ILE A 155 -7.54 -10.34 9.57
CA ILE A 155 -6.74 -10.90 10.64
C ILE A 155 -5.35 -10.28 10.54
N GLY A 156 -4.91 -9.60 11.60
CA GLY A 156 -3.62 -8.90 11.57
C GLY A 156 -3.31 -8.14 12.86
N ALA A 157 -2.25 -7.35 12.78
CA ALA A 157 -1.76 -6.54 13.90
C ALA A 157 -1.25 -5.18 13.41
N PHE A 158 -1.30 -4.17 14.27
CA PHE A 158 -0.48 -2.97 14.10
C PHE A 158 0.92 -3.26 14.64
N TYR A 159 1.89 -3.43 13.74
CA TYR A 159 3.25 -3.76 14.11
C TYR A 159 4.24 -2.97 13.26
N GLN A 160 5.03 -2.09 13.89
CA GLN A 160 5.90 -1.16 13.19
C GLN A 160 7.25 -1.80 12.85
N PRO A 161 7.81 -1.58 11.64
CA PRO A 161 9.14 -2.06 11.29
C PRO A 161 10.22 -1.26 12.02
N LYS A 162 11.43 -1.81 12.10
CA LYS A 162 12.62 -1.10 12.62
C LYS A 162 13.19 -0.12 11.61
N VAL A 163 13.04 -0.41 10.33
CA VAL A 163 13.44 0.44 9.20
C VAL A 163 12.70 -0.01 7.94
N VAL A 164 12.48 0.92 7.02
CA VAL A 164 12.00 0.64 5.66
C VAL A 164 13.08 1.10 4.68
N LEU A 165 13.47 0.22 3.74
CA LEU A 165 14.36 0.54 2.63
C LEU A 165 13.56 0.54 1.32
N ALA A 166 13.16 1.71 0.85
CA ALA A 166 12.49 1.91 -0.43
C ALA A 166 13.56 2.11 -1.53
N ASP A 167 14.07 1.00 -2.06
CA ASP A 167 15.05 1.02 -3.13
C ASP A 167 14.37 1.25 -4.48
N ILE A 168 14.54 2.44 -5.03
CA ILE A 168 13.92 2.86 -6.31
C ILE A 168 14.36 1.96 -7.47
N SER A 169 15.59 1.40 -7.44
CA SER A 169 16.07 0.52 -8.49
C SER A 169 15.24 -0.77 -8.64
N THR A 170 14.51 -1.18 -7.58
CA THR A 170 13.61 -2.33 -7.68
C THR A 170 12.40 -2.09 -8.62
N LEU A 171 12.08 -0.82 -8.89
CA LEU A 171 10.99 -0.45 -9.79
C LEU A 171 11.37 -0.62 -11.28
N GLU A 172 12.66 -0.80 -11.59
CA GLU A 172 13.12 -1.05 -12.97
C GLU A 172 12.63 -2.40 -13.51
N THR A 173 12.53 -3.41 -12.64
CA THR A 173 12.04 -4.75 -12.99
C THR A 173 10.56 -4.96 -12.73
N LEU A 174 9.88 -3.94 -12.15
CA LEU A 174 8.47 -4.02 -11.86
C LEU A 174 7.65 -4.00 -13.17
N PRO A 175 6.70 -4.94 -13.38
CA PRO A 175 5.82 -4.89 -14.56
C PRO A 175 5.05 -3.57 -14.65
N ASP A 176 4.82 -3.08 -15.88
CA ASP A 176 4.15 -1.79 -16.12
C ASP A 176 2.77 -1.70 -15.46
N ARG A 177 2.01 -2.80 -15.47
CA ARG A 177 0.70 -2.84 -14.84
C ARG A 177 0.78 -2.61 -13.34
N GLU A 178 1.79 -3.18 -12.67
CA GLU A 178 2.03 -3.00 -11.24
C GLU A 178 2.55 -1.59 -10.90
N LEU A 179 3.40 -1.02 -11.78
CA LEU A 179 3.85 0.37 -11.64
C LEU A 179 2.65 1.33 -11.71
N LYS A 180 1.79 1.15 -12.73
CA LYS A 180 0.57 1.95 -12.90
C LYS A 180 -0.39 1.80 -11.72
N ALA A 181 -0.58 0.58 -11.23
CA ALA A 181 -1.39 0.34 -10.03
C ALA A 181 -0.85 1.11 -8.81
N GLY A 182 0.48 1.16 -8.64
CA GLY A 182 1.10 1.97 -7.59
C GLY A 182 0.87 3.47 -7.76
N LEU A 183 0.82 3.97 -9.00
CA LEU A 183 0.52 5.39 -9.27
C LEU A 183 -0.87 5.80 -8.81
N ALA A 184 -1.85 4.89 -8.73
CA ALA A 184 -3.16 5.20 -8.18
C ALA A 184 -3.07 5.69 -6.72
N GLU A 185 -2.23 5.05 -5.91
CA GLU A 185 -1.99 5.45 -4.53
C GLU A 185 -1.17 6.74 -4.43
N VAL A 186 -0.20 6.95 -5.34
CA VAL A 186 0.54 8.21 -5.42
C VAL A 186 -0.39 9.39 -5.71
N ILE A 187 -1.28 9.26 -6.70
CA ILE A 187 -2.27 10.29 -7.06
C ILE A 187 -3.23 10.56 -5.91
N LYS A 188 -3.63 9.54 -5.18
CA LYS A 188 -4.51 9.67 -4.01
C LYS A 188 -3.99 10.67 -2.99
N TYR A 189 -2.68 10.72 -2.69
CA TYR A 189 -2.13 11.71 -1.75
C TYR A 189 -2.33 13.14 -2.22
N GLY A 190 -2.13 13.40 -3.50
CA GLY A 190 -2.42 14.70 -4.10
C GLY A 190 -3.89 15.10 -3.97
N LEU A 191 -4.79 14.14 -4.09
CA LEU A 191 -6.24 14.37 -3.99
C LEU A 191 -6.72 14.61 -2.57
N ILE A 192 -6.17 13.89 -1.58
CA ILE A 192 -6.72 13.95 -0.22
C ILE A 192 -6.17 15.11 0.61
N ARG A 193 -4.91 15.58 0.35
CA ARG A 193 -4.29 16.57 1.24
C ARG A 193 -3.15 17.39 0.64
N ASP A 194 -2.70 17.13 -0.59
CA ASP A 194 -1.49 17.73 -1.15
C ASP A 194 -1.73 18.24 -2.58
N PRO A 195 -2.44 19.39 -2.74
CA PRO A 195 -2.79 19.91 -4.06
C PRO A 195 -1.57 20.27 -4.90
N ASP A 196 -0.46 20.72 -4.29
CA ASP A 196 0.79 21.00 -5.00
C ASP A 196 1.41 19.73 -5.58
N PHE A 197 1.30 18.63 -4.85
CA PHE A 197 1.73 17.32 -5.34
C PHE A 197 0.85 16.86 -6.51
N PHE A 198 -0.45 17.12 -6.46
CA PHE A 198 -1.34 16.82 -7.59
C PHE A 198 -0.93 17.58 -8.86
N VAL A 199 -0.65 18.87 -8.75
CA VAL A 199 -0.17 19.70 -9.89
C VAL A 199 1.19 19.18 -10.40
N TRP A 200 2.09 18.81 -9.49
CA TRP A 200 3.37 18.24 -9.86
C TRP A 200 3.19 16.92 -10.63
N LEU A 201 2.26 16.06 -10.20
CA LEU A 201 1.95 14.80 -10.88
C LEU A 201 1.40 15.03 -12.30
N GLU A 202 0.52 16.01 -12.50
CA GLU A 202 0.03 16.39 -13.83
C GLU A 202 1.18 16.72 -14.79
N ALA A 203 2.22 17.41 -14.30
CA ALA A 203 3.36 17.86 -15.07
C ALA A 203 4.44 16.78 -15.28
N ASN A 204 4.57 15.80 -14.37
CA ASN A 204 5.67 14.84 -14.35
C ASN A 204 5.26 13.38 -14.56
N LEU A 205 3.99 13.12 -14.87
CA LEU A 205 3.49 11.75 -15.01
C LEU A 205 4.27 10.93 -16.04
N ASP A 206 4.63 11.53 -17.16
CA ASP A 206 5.34 10.84 -18.24
C ASP A 206 6.76 10.40 -17.80
N LYS A 207 7.42 11.18 -16.92
CA LYS A 207 8.68 10.78 -16.29
C LYS A 207 8.50 9.59 -15.35
N LEU A 208 7.42 9.56 -14.59
CA LEU A 208 7.10 8.44 -13.68
C LEU A 208 6.85 7.16 -14.48
N LEU A 209 6.10 7.25 -15.58
CA LEU A 209 5.86 6.12 -16.48
C LEU A 209 7.13 5.64 -17.18
N ALA A 210 8.05 6.56 -17.50
CA ALA A 210 9.37 6.26 -18.06
C ALA A 210 10.37 5.75 -16.99
N ARG A 211 9.96 5.62 -15.72
CA ARG A 211 10.80 5.21 -14.59
C ARG A 211 11.99 6.13 -14.32
N ASP A 212 11.83 7.43 -14.59
CA ASP A 212 12.86 8.40 -14.22
C ASP A 212 13.13 8.32 -12.72
N GLN A 213 14.37 8.04 -12.34
CA GLN A 213 14.72 7.74 -10.96
C GLN A 213 14.54 8.93 -10.01
N GLU A 214 14.78 10.15 -10.50
CA GLU A 214 14.59 11.36 -9.68
C GLU A 214 13.11 11.64 -9.44
N ALA A 215 12.29 11.52 -10.50
CA ALA A 215 10.84 11.67 -10.39
C ALA A 215 10.22 10.60 -9.49
N LEU A 216 10.64 9.33 -9.62
CA LEU A 216 10.19 8.24 -8.74
C LEU A 216 10.61 8.49 -7.29
N ALA A 217 11.88 8.86 -7.04
CA ALA A 217 12.35 9.15 -5.69
C ALA A 217 11.57 10.30 -5.04
N PHE A 218 11.27 11.35 -5.81
CA PHE A 218 10.44 12.47 -5.36
C PHE A 218 9.02 12.01 -5.03
N ALA A 219 8.36 11.27 -5.94
CA ALA A 219 6.99 10.80 -5.74
C ALA A 219 6.88 9.85 -4.54
N VAL A 220 7.81 8.90 -4.39
CA VAL A 220 7.86 7.98 -3.24
C VAL A 220 8.06 8.76 -1.96
N ARG A 221 9.02 9.69 -1.92
CA ARG A 221 9.26 10.51 -0.74
C ARG A 221 8.04 11.34 -0.35
N ARG A 222 7.43 12.05 -1.32
CA ARG A 222 6.28 12.92 -1.04
C ARG A 222 5.09 12.10 -0.53
N SER A 223 4.84 10.92 -1.12
CA SER A 223 3.81 9.98 -0.66
C SER A 223 4.08 9.50 0.77
N CYS A 224 5.32 9.07 1.06
CA CYS A 224 5.71 8.64 2.40
C CYS A 224 5.59 9.76 3.45
N VAL A 225 5.94 11.01 3.11
CA VAL A 225 5.74 12.17 4.00
C VAL A 225 4.25 12.35 4.30
N ASN A 226 3.42 12.41 3.27
CA ASN A 226 1.97 12.55 3.43
C ASN A 226 1.39 11.43 4.32
N LYS A 227 1.81 10.19 4.10
CA LYS A 227 1.34 9.06 4.91
C LYS A 227 1.87 9.09 6.33
N ALA A 228 3.15 9.40 6.51
CA ALA A 228 3.79 9.45 7.83
C ALA A 228 3.11 10.48 8.75
N GLU A 229 2.75 11.65 8.22
CA GLU A 229 2.04 12.68 8.98
C GLU A 229 0.65 12.20 9.43
N VAL A 230 -0.11 11.57 8.53
CA VAL A 230 -1.43 11.01 8.86
C VAL A 230 -1.31 9.87 9.89
N VAL A 231 -0.30 9.00 9.75
CA VAL A 231 -0.05 7.90 10.70
C VAL A 231 0.41 8.42 12.05
N ALA A 232 1.22 9.47 12.10
CA ALA A 232 1.66 10.09 13.35
C ALA A 232 0.49 10.73 14.11
N ALA A 233 -0.49 11.32 13.38
CA ALA A 233 -1.69 11.90 13.98
C ALA A 233 -2.70 10.83 14.42
N ASP A 234 -2.81 9.71 13.69
CA ASP A 234 -3.81 8.65 13.93
C ASP A 234 -3.26 7.26 13.55
N GLU A 235 -2.43 6.68 14.42
CA GLU A 235 -1.79 5.39 14.15
C GLU A 235 -2.79 4.25 13.93
N ARG A 236 -3.92 4.24 14.66
CA ARG A 236 -4.88 3.12 14.72
C ARG A 236 -6.14 3.32 13.87
N GLU A 237 -6.17 4.35 13.02
CA GLU A 237 -7.30 4.63 12.11
C GLU A 237 -8.63 4.86 12.85
N ALA A 238 -8.58 5.65 13.91
CA ALA A 238 -9.77 6.05 14.65
C ALA A 238 -10.46 7.32 14.07
N GLY A 239 -9.76 8.11 13.26
CA GLY A 239 -10.21 9.40 12.75
C GLY A 239 -9.61 9.78 11.39
N GLU A 240 -8.62 10.69 11.37
CA GLU A 240 -8.06 11.30 10.16
C GLU A 240 -7.46 10.28 9.16
N ARG A 241 -6.89 9.18 9.67
CA ARG A 241 -6.33 8.13 8.82
C ARG A 241 -7.37 7.47 7.90
N ALA A 242 -8.66 7.59 8.21
CA ALA A 242 -9.74 7.13 7.34
C ALA A 242 -9.73 7.82 5.97
N LEU A 243 -9.21 9.05 5.85
CA LEU A 243 -9.10 9.79 4.59
C LEU A 243 -8.21 9.08 3.56
N LEU A 244 -7.24 8.26 4.01
CA LEU A 244 -6.43 7.42 3.13
C LEU A 244 -7.25 6.39 2.34
N ASN A 245 -8.53 6.20 2.71
CA ASN A 245 -9.43 5.28 2.02
C ASN A 245 -10.25 5.94 0.89
N LEU A 246 -9.84 7.09 0.35
CA LEU A 246 -10.47 7.65 -0.85
C LEU A 246 -10.47 6.58 -1.96
N GLY A 247 -11.62 6.34 -2.56
CA GLY A 247 -11.82 5.33 -3.60
C GLY A 247 -11.93 3.88 -3.11
N HIS A 248 -11.48 3.56 -1.89
CA HIS A 248 -11.37 2.17 -1.42
C HIS A 248 -12.72 1.48 -1.21
N THR A 249 -13.75 2.17 -0.76
CA THR A 249 -15.08 1.53 -0.54
C THR A 249 -15.66 1.02 -1.86
N PHE A 250 -15.57 1.82 -2.93
CA PHE A 250 -15.96 1.39 -4.28
C PHE A 250 -14.94 0.38 -4.86
N GLY A 251 -13.65 0.60 -4.63
CA GLY A 251 -12.58 -0.29 -5.08
C GLY A 251 -12.69 -1.70 -4.50
N HIS A 252 -12.96 -1.85 -3.21
CA HIS A 252 -13.19 -3.15 -2.57
C HIS A 252 -14.44 -3.85 -3.11
N ALA A 253 -15.50 -3.07 -3.41
CA ALA A 253 -16.68 -3.63 -4.07
C ALA A 253 -16.32 -4.18 -5.46
N ILE A 254 -15.45 -3.50 -6.23
CA ILE A 254 -14.94 -3.99 -7.52
C ILE A 254 -14.12 -5.28 -7.33
N GLU A 255 -13.12 -5.28 -6.42
CA GLU A 255 -12.28 -6.45 -6.16
C GLU A 255 -13.11 -7.67 -5.76
N THR A 256 -14.09 -7.47 -4.88
CA THR A 256 -14.98 -8.55 -4.41
C THR A 256 -15.96 -8.99 -5.50
N GLY A 257 -16.57 -8.05 -6.21
CA GLY A 257 -17.59 -8.34 -7.22
C GLY A 257 -17.05 -9.03 -8.48
N LEU A 258 -15.83 -8.69 -8.89
CA LEU A 258 -15.14 -9.34 -10.01
C LEU A 258 -14.43 -10.63 -9.60
N GLY A 259 -14.12 -10.78 -8.31
CA GLY A 259 -13.22 -11.80 -7.77
C GLY A 259 -11.77 -11.33 -7.73
N TYR A 260 -11.12 -11.60 -6.60
CA TYR A 260 -9.74 -11.18 -6.34
C TYR A 260 -8.75 -11.60 -7.43
N GLY A 261 -7.86 -10.70 -7.80
CA GLY A 261 -6.79 -10.94 -8.79
C GLY A 261 -7.16 -10.62 -10.24
N LYS A 262 -8.42 -10.30 -10.57
CA LYS A 262 -8.79 -9.83 -11.91
C LYS A 262 -8.33 -8.39 -12.14
N TRP A 263 -8.65 -7.51 -11.23
CA TRP A 263 -8.11 -6.15 -11.17
C TRP A 263 -7.08 -6.08 -10.06
N LEU A 264 -6.00 -5.32 -10.31
CA LEU A 264 -5.06 -4.96 -9.26
C LEU A 264 -5.71 -3.96 -8.31
N HIS A 265 -5.25 -3.94 -7.06
CA HIS A 265 -5.78 -3.03 -6.03
C HIS A 265 -5.81 -1.57 -6.51
N GLY A 266 -4.70 -1.07 -7.06
CA GLY A 266 -4.62 0.30 -7.55
C GLY A 266 -5.55 0.58 -8.74
N GLU A 267 -5.82 -0.40 -9.61
CA GLU A 267 -6.81 -0.27 -10.68
C GLU A 267 -8.22 -0.08 -10.11
N ALA A 268 -8.57 -0.87 -9.10
CA ALA A 268 -9.86 -0.78 -8.41
C ALA A 268 -10.00 0.54 -7.63
N VAL A 269 -8.93 0.98 -6.94
CA VAL A 269 -8.91 2.26 -6.21
C VAL A 269 -9.01 3.45 -7.15
N ALA A 270 -8.33 3.44 -8.31
CA ALA A 270 -8.45 4.50 -9.31
C ALA A 270 -9.88 4.66 -9.79
N SER A 271 -10.52 3.56 -10.21
CA SER A 271 -11.91 3.53 -10.61
C SER A 271 -12.84 4.01 -9.47
N GLY A 272 -12.62 3.50 -8.26
CA GLY A 272 -13.39 3.91 -7.08
C GLY A 272 -13.24 5.40 -6.73
N THR A 273 -12.05 5.97 -6.97
CA THR A 273 -11.79 7.40 -6.78
C THR A 273 -12.57 8.24 -7.80
N LEU A 274 -12.71 7.77 -9.05
CA LEU A 274 -13.51 8.45 -10.05
C LEU A 274 -15.01 8.41 -9.72
N ILE A 275 -15.51 7.28 -9.17
CA ILE A 275 -16.90 7.21 -8.66
C ILE A 275 -17.07 8.18 -7.48
N ALA A 276 -16.14 8.22 -6.52
CA ALA A 276 -16.15 9.15 -5.40
C ALA A 276 -16.11 10.62 -5.86
N SER A 277 -15.31 10.92 -6.89
CA SER A 277 -15.24 12.26 -7.48
C SER A 277 -16.54 12.68 -8.18
N GLU A 278 -17.19 11.77 -8.89
CA GLU A 278 -18.51 12.01 -9.50
C GLU A 278 -19.59 12.21 -8.43
N LEU A 279 -19.56 11.42 -7.35
CA LEU A 279 -20.44 11.60 -6.21
C LEU A 279 -20.24 12.98 -5.56
N SER A 280 -18.98 13.38 -5.34
CA SER A 280 -18.63 14.71 -4.81
C SER A 280 -19.16 15.83 -5.71
N ARG A 281 -19.10 15.67 -7.03
CA ARG A 281 -19.64 16.61 -8.00
C ARG A 281 -21.18 16.71 -7.91
N ARG A 282 -21.88 15.58 -7.81
CA ARG A 282 -23.35 15.53 -7.67
C ARG A 282 -23.84 16.18 -6.40
N LEU A 283 -23.04 16.10 -5.33
CA LEU A 283 -23.30 16.79 -4.06
C LEU A 283 -22.98 18.30 -4.12
N GLY A 284 -22.48 18.81 -5.25
CA GLY A 284 -22.10 20.21 -5.41
C GLY A 284 -20.80 20.59 -4.68
N TRP A 285 -20.02 19.60 -4.25
CA TRP A 285 -18.77 19.84 -3.52
C TRP A 285 -17.57 20.03 -4.44
N LEU A 286 -17.45 19.19 -5.47
CA LEU A 286 -16.32 19.20 -6.40
C LEU A 286 -16.74 19.78 -7.75
N ALA A 287 -15.98 20.75 -8.27
CA ALA A 287 -16.25 21.36 -9.57
C ALA A 287 -16.07 20.34 -10.71
N ALA A 288 -16.88 20.45 -11.77
CA ALA A 288 -16.79 19.57 -12.93
C ALA A 288 -15.39 19.58 -13.58
N GLN A 289 -14.73 20.73 -13.63
CA GLN A 289 -13.37 20.86 -14.14
C GLN A 289 -12.36 20.05 -13.31
N SER A 290 -12.52 20.01 -11.98
CA SER A 290 -11.68 19.20 -11.08
C SER A 290 -11.86 17.71 -11.36
N VAL A 291 -13.10 17.24 -11.58
CA VAL A 291 -13.37 15.84 -11.97
C VAL A 291 -12.68 15.49 -13.29
N GLN A 292 -12.74 16.39 -14.29
CA GLN A 292 -12.05 16.18 -15.57
C GLN A 292 -10.53 16.10 -15.43
N ARG A 293 -9.92 16.93 -14.57
CA ARG A 293 -8.49 16.88 -14.28
C ARG A 293 -8.10 15.55 -13.65
N ILE A 294 -8.85 15.10 -12.63
CA ILE A 294 -8.63 13.82 -11.94
C ILE A 294 -8.72 12.66 -12.95
N GLU A 295 -9.79 12.62 -13.73
CA GLU A 295 -9.98 11.59 -14.76
C GLU A 295 -8.87 11.59 -15.82
N SER A 296 -8.46 12.77 -16.30
CA SER A 296 -7.37 12.92 -17.26
C SER A 296 -6.06 12.36 -16.71
N LEU A 297 -5.75 12.63 -15.43
CA LEU A 297 -4.52 12.14 -14.80
C LEU A 297 -4.53 10.61 -14.69
N TYR A 298 -5.62 9.98 -14.22
CA TYR A 298 -5.75 8.53 -14.15
C TYR A 298 -5.69 7.87 -15.53
N ARG A 299 -6.37 8.44 -16.52
CA ARG A 299 -6.33 7.94 -17.90
C ARG A 299 -4.93 8.02 -18.51
N ARG A 300 -4.21 9.13 -18.33
CA ARG A 300 -2.81 9.28 -18.75
C ARG A 300 -1.89 8.30 -18.04
N ALA A 301 -2.16 7.98 -16.78
CA ALA A 301 -1.44 6.93 -16.05
C ALA A 301 -1.72 5.51 -16.58
N GLY A 302 -2.65 5.36 -17.52
CA GLY A 302 -3.05 4.05 -18.05
C GLY A 302 -3.85 3.21 -17.07
N LEU A 303 -4.58 3.88 -16.15
CA LEU A 303 -5.47 3.28 -15.18
C LEU A 303 -6.92 3.28 -15.70
N PRO A 304 -7.79 2.39 -15.20
CA PRO A 304 -9.20 2.37 -15.59
C PRO A 304 -9.87 3.72 -15.32
N SER A 305 -10.59 4.23 -16.31
CA SER A 305 -11.39 5.46 -16.21
C SER A 305 -12.89 5.19 -15.98
N HIS A 306 -13.28 3.92 -15.99
CA HIS A 306 -14.66 3.47 -15.78
C HIS A 306 -14.73 2.49 -14.62
N GLY A 307 -15.92 2.41 -13.99
CA GLY A 307 -16.24 1.40 -12.99
C GLY A 307 -16.37 0.00 -13.61
N ALA A 308 -16.27 -1.03 -12.76
CA ALA A 308 -16.58 -2.38 -13.19
C ALA A 308 -18.10 -2.52 -13.46
N PRO A 309 -18.52 -3.29 -14.48
CA PRO A 309 -19.92 -3.40 -14.88
C PRO A 309 -20.72 -4.33 -13.95
N LEU A 310 -20.79 -3.99 -12.67
CA LEU A 310 -21.51 -4.76 -11.64
C LEU A 310 -22.95 -4.27 -11.45
N GLY A 311 -23.27 -3.03 -11.89
CA GLY A 311 -24.53 -2.34 -11.61
C GLY A 311 -24.60 -1.74 -10.20
N ALA A 312 -25.30 -0.60 -10.04
CA ALA A 312 -25.33 0.15 -8.79
C ALA A 312 -25.81 -0.67 -7.59
N ALA A 313 -26.87 -1.48 -7.76
CA ALA A 313 -27.41 -2.31 -6.70
C ALA A 313 -26.37 -3.28 -6.12
N ARG A 314 -25.57 -3.91 -6.99
CA ARG A 314 -24.52 -4.84 -6.55
C ARG A 314 -23.36 -4.13 -5.87
N TYR A 315 -22.98 -2.94 -6.35
CA TYR A 315 -22.00 -2.11 -5.64
C TYR A 315 -22.46 -1.80 -4.22
N ILE A 316 -23.68 -1.29 -4.05
CA ILE A 316 -24.24 -0.92 -2.74
C ILE A 316 -24.30 -2.13 -1.81
N GLU A 317 -24.75 -3.28 -2.30
CA GLU A 317 -24.74 -4.53 -1.53
C GLU A 317 -23.35 -4.88 -1.02
N LEU A 318 -22.33 -4.88 -1.90
CA LEU A 318 -20.95 -5.21 -1.54
C LEU A 318 -20.34 -4.18 -0.58
N MET A 319 -20.64 -2.89 -0.77
CA MET A 319 -20.18 -1.82 0.11
C MET A 319 -20.73 -1.95 1.54
N ARG A 320 -21.97 -2.43 1.70
CA ARG A 320 -22.57 -2.69 3.03
C ARG A 320 -21.87 -3.79 3.82
N HIS A 321 -21.15 -4.69 3.15
CA HIS A 321 -20.36 -5.75 3.79
C HIS A 321 -18.91 -5.32 4.10
N ASP A 322 -18.49 -4.10 3.71
CA ASP A 322 -17.17 -3.57 4.05
C ASP A 322 -17.11 -3.18 5.53
N LYS A 323 -15.94 -3.31 6.16
CA LYS A 323 -15.61 -2.94 7.56
C LYS A 323 -15.98 -1.51 7.95
N LYS A 324 -16.26 -0.66 6.99
CA LYS A 324 -16.51 0.78 7.16
C LYS A 324 -17.96 1.12 7.51
N VAL A 325 -18.84 0.12 7.60
CA VAL A 325 -20.22 0.31 8.08
C VAL A 325 -20.20 0.42 9.61
N ARG A 326 -20.59 1.59 10.15
CA ARG A 326 -20.91 1.76 11.56
C ARG A 326 -22.40 2.03 11.69
N ASP A 327 -23.08 1.33 12.57
CA ASP A 327 -24.52 1.50 12.85
C ASP A 327 -25.44 1.45 11.60
N GLY A 328 -25.02 0.65 10.58
CA GLY A 328 -25.78 0.45 9.35
C GLY A 328 -25.66 1.57 8.29
N SER A 329 -24.89 2.63 8.53
CA SER A 329 -24.68 3.70 7.57
C SER A 329 -23.35 3.58 6.83
N LEU A 330 -23.38 3.83 5.52
CA LEU A 330 -22.17 3.87 4.69
C LEU A 330 -21.37 5.14 5.00
N ARG A 331 -20.06 4.95 5.22
CA ARG A 331 -19.10 6.03 5.41
C ARG A 331 -18.21 6.10 4.18
N LEU A 332 -18.23 7.22 3.47
CA LEU A 332 -17.47 7.40 2.24
C LEU A 332 -16.46 8.54 2.40
N VAL A 333 -15.26 8.34 1.86
CA VAL A 333 -14.30 9.42 1.71
C VAL A 333 -14.57 10.10 0.38
N LEU A 334 -14.86 11.40 0.42
CA LEU A 334 -15.22 12.24 -0.72
C LEU A 334 -14.33 13.48 -0.77
N LEU A 335 -14.37 14.20 -1.90
CA LEU A 335 -13.57 15.40 -2.11
C LEU A 335 -14.42 16.67 -2.03
N LYS A 336 -13.97 17.65 -1.26
CA LYS A 336 -14.47 19.03 -1.32
C LYS A 336 -13.82 19.80 -2.47
N GLU A 337 -12.50 19.58 -2.62
CA GLU A 337 -11.67 20.09 -3.71
C GLU A 337 -10.44 19.18 -3.85
N ILE A 338 -9.64 19.38 -4.90
CA ILE A 338 -8.34 18.68 -5.02
C ILE A 338 -7.46 19.13 -3.86
N GLY A 339 -6.97 18.15 -3.08
CA GLY A 339 -6.19 18.41 -1.86
C GLY A 339 -7.04 18.47 -0.58
N MET A 340 -8.35 18.27 -0.65
CA MET A 340 -9.20 18.30 0.53
C MET A 340 -10.25 17.19 0.51
N ALA A 341 -9.93 16.07 1.15
CA ALA A 341 -10.87 14.98 1.38
C ALA A 341 -11.61 15.13 2.72
N VAL A 342 -12.82 14.62 2.76
CA VAL A 342 -13.67 14.56 3.97
C VAL A 342 -14.34 13.21 4.09
N LEU A 343 -14.65 12.81 5.32
CA LEU A 343 -15.49 11.66 5.60
C LEU A 343 -16.96 12.09 5.57
N ALA A 344 -17.74 11.46 4.72
CA ALA A 344 -19.18 11.75 4.52
C ALA A 344 -20.02 10.59 5.04
N GLU A 345 -21.08 10.91 5.75
CA GLU A 345 -22.04 9.97 6.34
C GLU A 345 -23.47 10.39 5.98
N GLY A 346 -24.43 9.48 6.06
CA GLY A 346 -25.85 9.78 5.86
C GLY A 346 -26.21 10.15 4.42
N LEU A 347 -25.43 9.71 3.44
CA LEU A 347 -25.68 9.97 2.04
C LEU A 347 -26.84 9.11 1.54
N ASP A 348 -27.69 9.70 0.70
CA ASP A 348 -28.78 9.02 0.03
C ASP A 348 -28.27 7.98 -0.97
N GLU A 349 -28.79 6.76 -0.89
CA GLU A 349 -28.38 5.65 -1.76
C GLU A 349 -28.72 5.89 -3.24
N ALA A 350 -29.78 6.63 -3.54
CA ALA A 350 -30.11 6.96 -4.92
C ALA A 350 -29.03 7.86 -5.53
N THR A 351 -28.51 8.82 -4.77
CA THR A 351 -27.40 9.68 -5.21
C THR A 351 -26.11 8.90 -5.40
N ILE A 352 -25.80 7.95 -4.49
CA ILE A 352 -24.65 7.03 -4.62
C ILE A 352 -24.82 6.17 -5.88
N GLY A 353 -26.01 5.57 -6.06
CA GLY A 353 -26.32 4.73 -7.22
C GLY A 353 -26.18 5.49 -8.55
N ALA A 354 -26.69 6.71 -8.61
CA ALA A 354 -26.55 7.55 -9.80
C ALA A 354 -25.10 7.91 -10.14
N ALA A 355 -24.23 8.07 -9.12
CA ALA A 355 -22.80 8.29 -9.35
C ALA A 355 -22.09 7.02 -9.88
N ILE A 356 -22.45 5.84 -9.36
CA ILE A 356 -21.95 4.55 -9.85
C ILE A 356 -22.36 4.33 -11.31
N GLU A 357 -23.65 4.49 -11.62
CA GLU A 357 -24.17 4.30 -12.99
C GLU A 357 -23.47 5.21 -13.99
N ALA A 358 -23.29 6.49 -13.66
CA ALA A 358 -22.61 7.45 -14.53
C ALA A 358 -21.14 7.10 -14.83
N ARG A 359 -20.53 6.20 -14.06
CA ARG A 359 -19.13 5.79 -14.22
C ARG A 359 -18.96 4.34 -14.66
N CYS A 360 -20.04 3.56 -14.68
CA CYS A 360 -20.00 2.15 -15.09
C CYS A 360 -20.63 1.88 -16.47
N THR A 361 -21.04 2.92 -17.17
CA THR A 361 -21.60 2.85 -18.56
C THR A 361 -20.53 3.00 -19.63
#